data_ce5ab0d3a82a6c96bd901f961fe6caf3
#
_entry.id   ce5ab0d3a82a6c96bd901f961fe6caf3
#
_cell.length_a   1.000
_cell.length_b   1.000
_cell.length_c   1.000
_cell.angle_alpha   90.00
_cell.angle_beta   90.00
_cell.angle_gamma   90.00
#
_symmetry.space_group_name_H-M   'P 1'
#
loop_
_entity.id
_entity.type
_entity.pdbx_description
1 polymer ?
#
loop_
_entity_poly.entity_id
_entity_poly.type
_entity_poly.pdbx_seq_one_letter_code
_entity_poly.pdbx_strand_id
1 'polypeptide(L)'
;PFSHAFHAGGLGLSCRYCHSSVERAAYAGLPPTEACMTCHTFIKPDSPNLALVRKSWETGEPIRWNRVINLPDFVYFNHAAHVAKGVGCADCHGRVDQMAVVRQPQAFTMKFCLDCHRQPEARLRPREQVFNMAYTPDPELGKKLKEIYQVRSAEALTSCNTCHR
;
A
#
# COMPACT_ATOMS: atom_id res chain seq x y z
N PRO A 1 -1.55 8.99 -17.07
CA PRO A 1 -1.60 8.54 -15.66
C PRO A 1 -2.02 7.07 -15.58
N PHE A 2 -1.49 6.33 -14.59
CA PHE A 2 -1.90 4.96 -14.30
C PHE A 2 -3.19 4.96 -13.49
N SER A 3 -4.17 4.10 -13.85
CA SER A 3 -5.46 4.02 -13.16
C SER A 3 -5.53 2.75 -12.29
N HIS A 4 -5.50 2.92 -10.97
CA HIS A 4 -5.77 1.82 -10.04
C HIS A 4 -7.23 1.35 -10.12
N ALA A 5 -8.18 2.28 -10.33
CA ALA A 5 -9.59 1.91 -10.50
C ALA A 5 -9.80 0.93 -11.64
N PHE A 6 -9.05 1.07 -12.73
CA PHE A 6 -9.15 0.13 -13.86
C PHE A 6 -8.43 -1.18 -13.57
N HIS A 7 -7.15 -1.13 -13.12
CA HIS A 7 -6.32 -2.33 -12.97
C HIS A 7 -6.66 -3.15 -11.72
N ALA A 8 -6.75 -2.50 -10.57
CA ALA A 8 -7.08 -3.20 -9.31
C ALA A 8 -8.59 -3.36 -9.13
N GLY A 9 -9.37 -2.29 -9.38
CA GLY A 9 -10.83 -2.33 -9.20
C GLY A 9 -11.55 -3.09 -10.30
N GLY A 10 -11.28 -2.75 -11.56
CA GLY A 10 -12.00 -3.34 -12.71
C GLY A 10 -11.48 -4.72 -13.13
N LEU A 11 -10.16 -4.90 -13.18
CA LEU A 11 -9.55 -6.17 -13.60
C LEU A 11 -9.22 -7.11 -12.43
N GLY A 12 -9.33 -6.64 -11.18
CA GLY A 12 -9.03 -7.45 -10.01
C GLY A 12 -7.55 -7.83 -9.86
N LEU A 13 -6.62 -7.07 -10.46
CA LEU A 13 -5.20 -7.35 -10.32
C LEU A 13 -4.76 -7.16 -8.86
N SER A 14 -4.04 -8.17 -8.34
CA SER A 14 -3.53 -8.13 -6.97
C SER A 14 -2.55 -6.97 -6.78
N CYS A 15 -2.67 -6.27 -5.66
CA CYS A 15 -1.72 -5.22 -5.26
C CYS A 15 -0.27 -5.72 -5.29
N ARG A 16 -0.04 -6.98 -4.90
CA ARG A 16 1.27 -7.65 -4.86
C ARG A 16 1.91 -7.86 -6.21
N TYR A 17 1.13 -7.85 -7.29
CA TYR A 17 1.67 -7.96 -8.64
C TYR A 17 2.58 -6.77 -8.97
N CYS A 18 2.16 -5.57 -8.58
CA CYS A 18 2.91 -4.34 -8.81
C CYS A 18 3.76 -3.92 -7.60
N HIS A 19 3.25 -4.12 -6.37
CA HIS A 19 3.93 -3.80 -5.11
C HIS A 19 4.55 -5.05 -4.50
N SER A 20 5.47 -5.68 -5.21
CA SER A 20 5.98 -7.04 -4.93
C SER A 20 6.79 -7.16 -3.64
N SER A 21 7.30 -6.05 -3.09
CA SER A 21 8.09 -6.04 -1.86
C SER A 21 7.28 -5.72 -0.60
N VAL A 22 5.98 -5.39 -0.73
CA VAL A 22 5.15 -4.86 0.37
C VAL A 22 5.05 -5.77 1.61
N GLU A 23 5.14 -7.09 1.41
CA GLU A 23 5.11 -8.08 2.50
C GLU A 23 6.49 -8.36 3.11
N ARG A 24 7.59 -7.87 2.50
CA ARG A 24 8.96 -8.26 2.87
C ARG A 24 9.88 -7.07 3.16
N ALA A 25 9.52 -5.87 2.75
CA ALA A 25 10.36 -4.69 2.90
C ALA A 25 9.64 -3.49 3.51
N ALA A 26 10.40 -2.53 3.99
CA ALA A 26 9.86 -1.26 4.47
C ALA A 26 9.19 -0.48 3.35
N TYR A 27 9.75 -0.51 2.15
CA TYR A 27 9.19 0.11 0.95
C TYR A 27 8.38 -0.92 0.14
N ALA A 28 7.16 -0.55 -0.23
CA ALA A 28 6.25 -1.45 -0.96
C ALA A 28 6.71 -1.77 -2.40
N GLY A 29 7.60 -0.95 -2.93
CA GLY A 29 8.07 -1.06 -4.31
C GLY A 29 7.13 -0.40 -5.31
N LEU A 30 7.70 -0.10 -6.47
CA LEU A 30 6.99 0.28 -7.68
C LEU A 30 7.27 -0.77 -8.76
N PRO A 31 6.32 -1.04 -9.64
CA PRO A 31 6.52 -2.06 -10.67
C PRO A 31 7.60 -1.59 -11.66
N PRO A 32 8.51 -2.49 -12.08
CA PRO A 32 9.36 -2.23 -13.23
C PRO A 32 8.54 -2.23 -14.51
N THR A 33 9.06 -1.68 -15.58
CA THR A 33 8.35 -1.55 -16.87
C THR A 33 7.93 -2.90 -17.44
N GLU A 34 8.70 -3.97 -17.18
CA GLU A 34 8.37 -5.35 -17.56
C GLU A 34 7.00 -5.78 -17.04
N ALA A 35 6.64 -5.38 -15.82
CA ALA A 35 5.34 -5.73 -15.25
C ALA A 35 4.18 -5.14 -16.08
N CYS A 36 4.37 -3.98 -16.68
CA CYS A 36 3.40 -3.39 -17.60
C CYS A 36 3.38 -4.14 -18.93
N MET A 37 4.57 -4.46 -19.45
CA MET A 37 4.74 -5.08 -20.76
C MET A 37 4.29 -6.54 -20.79
N THR A 38 4.16 -7.22 -19.66
CA THR A 38 3.57 -8.57 -19.58
C THR A 38 2.19 -8.63 -20.25
N CYS A 39 1.41 -7.57 -20.15
CA CYS A 39 0.09 -7.45 -20.78
C CYS A 39 0.11 -6.51 -22.00
N HIS A 40 0.79 -5.37 -21.88
CA HIS A 40 0.71 -4.30 -22.88
C HIS A 40 1.55 -4.54 -24.14
N THR A 41 2.29 -5.62 -24.20
CA THR A 41 2.85 -6.13 -25.47
C THR A 41 1.74 -6.54 -26.44
N PHE A 42 0.60 -7.03 -25.92
CA PHE A 42 -0.52 -7.53 -26.72
C PHE A 42 -1.80 -6.71 -26.53
N ILE A 43 -1.99 -6.16 -25.33
CA ILE A 43 -3.21 -5.40 -24.99
C ILE A 43 -2.96 -3.92 -25.23
N LYS A 44 -3.63 -3.37 -26.24
CA LYS A 44 -3.54 -1.95 -26.64
C LYS A 44 -2.09 -1.48 -26.89
N PRO A 45 -1.26 -2.25 -27.63
CA PRO A 45 0.18 -1.98 -27.78
C PRO A 45 0.45 -0.56 -28.33
N ASP A 46 -0.41 -0.08 -29.24
CA ASP A 46 -0.24 1.22 -29.90
C ASP A 46 -0.98 2.38 -29.24
N SER A 47 -1.59 2.15 -28.07
CA SER A 47 -2.32 3.20 -27.37
C SER A 47 -1.43 4.41 -27.05
N PRO A 48 -1.86 5.64 -27.35
CA PRO A 48 -1.10 6.84 -26.99
C PRO A 48 -0.91 6.97 -25.47
N ASN A 49 -1.81 6.43 -24.65
CA ASN A 49 -1.71 6.42 -23.20
C ASN A 49 -0.54 5.56 -22.68
N LEU A 50 -0.03 4.63 -23.52
CA LEU A 50 1.11 3.77 -23.21
C LEU A 50 2.44 4.24 -23.81
N ALA A 51 2.47 5.42 -24.43
CA ALA A 51 3.68 5.94 -25.05
C ALA A 51 4.86 6.02 -24.07
N LEU A 52 4.61 6.43 -22.81
CA LEU A 52 5.64 6.48 -21.79
C LEU A 52 6.16 5.08 -21.41
N VAL A 53 5.26 4.09 -21.36
CA VAL A 53 5.63 2.70 -21.03
C VAL A 53 6.48 2.12 -22.15
N ARG A 54 6.07 2.32 -23.43
CA ARG A 54 6.85 1.87 -24.60
C ARG A 54 8.24 2.53 -24.62
N LYS A 55 8.30 3.86 -24.43
CA LYS A 55 9.58 4.57 -24.38
C LYS A 55 10.50 3.99 -23.29
N SER A 56 9.96 3.78 -22.09
CA SER A 56 10.70 3.17 -20.99
C SER A 56 11.20 1.77 -21.34
N TRP A 57 10.38 0.97 -22.03
CA TRP A 57 10.75 -0.37 -22.47
C TRP A 57 11.87 -0.36 -23.52
N GLU A 58 11.77 0.53 -24.49
CA GLU A 58 12.75 0.67 -25.59
C GLU A 58 14.10 1.21 -25.13
N THR A 59 14.08 2.16 -24.20
CA THR A 59 15.31 2.84 -23.75
C THR A 59 15.94 2.22 -22.51
N GLY A 60 15.21 1.42 -21.75
CA GLY A 60 15.62 0.94 -20.43
C GLY A 60 15.54 2.01 -19.32
N GLU A 61 15.11 3.23 -19.64
CA GLU A 61 14.96 4.30 -18.64
C GLU A 61 13.73 4.05 -17.78
N PRO A 62 13.82 4.08 -16.44
CA PRO A 62 12.68 3.83 -15.57
C PRO A 62 11.63 4.93 -15.69
N ILE A 63 10.35 4.53 -15.57
CA ILE A 63 9.24 5.48 -15.50
C ILE A 63 9.37 6.30 -14.20
N ARG A 64 9.38 7.61 -14.33
CA ARG A 64 9.39 8.53 -13.19
C ARG A 64 8.00 8.66 -12.61
N TRP A 65 7.81 8.10 -11.42
CA TRP A 65 6.55 8.18 -10.68
C TRP A 65 6.52 9.38 -9.74
N ASN A 66 5.39 10.07 -9.69
CA ASN A 66 5.15 11.07 -8.65
C ASN A 66 4.80 10.37 -7.34
N ARG A 67 5.58 10.60 -6.30
CA ARG A 67 5.28 10.09 -4.97
C ARG A 67 4.13 10.90 -4.38
N VAL A 68 2.98 10.24 -4.15
CA VAL A 68 1.77 10.87 -3.61
C VAL A 68 1.81 10.99 -2.08
N ILE A 69 2.39 9.99 -1.42
CA ILE A 69 2.57 9.97 0.03
C ILE A 69 4.06 10.01 0.31
N ASN A 70 4.49 11.04 1.04
CA ASN A 70 5.87 11.23 1.45
C ASN A 70 5.92 11.56 2.93
N LEU A 71 6.56 10.69 3.71
CA LEU A 71 6.84 10.94 5.12
C LEU A 71 8.21 11.67 5.22
N PRO A 72 8.42 12.50 6.26
CA PRO A 72 9.72 13.07 6.54
C PRO A 72 10.78 11.99 6.74
N ASP A 73 12.03 12.29 6.39
CA ASP A 73 13.14 11.32 6.41
C ASP A 73 13.44 10.76 7.80
N PHE A 74 13.07 11.48 8.86
CA PHE A 74 13.21 11.05 10.24
C PHE A 74 12.08 10.13 10.72
N VAL A 75 11.11 9.77 9.85
CA VAL A 75 10.02 8.82 10.16
C VAL A 75 10.27 7.50 9.44
N TYR A 76 10.55 6.47 10.22
CA TYR A 76 10.86 5.13 9.71
C TYR A 76 9.60 4.27 9.67
N PHE A 77 8.94 4.27 8.52
CA PHE A 77 7.77 3.44 8.29
C PHE A 77 8.17 2.12 7.60
N ASN A 78 7.52 1.03 7.99
CA ASN A 78 7.76 -0.28 7.42
C ASN A 78 6.45 -0.96 7.02
N HIS A 79 6.22 -1.12 5.71
CA HIS A 79 5.03 -1.79 5.18
C HIS A 79 4.95 -3.25 5.63
N ALA A 80 6.04 -4.02 5.53
CA ALA A 80 6.03 -5.44 5.86
C ALA A 80 5.58 -5.69 7.31
N ALA A 81 5.99 -4.83 8.25
CA ALA A 81 5.57 -4.93 9.65
C ALA A 81 4.06 -4.75 9.81
N HIS A 82 3.46 -3.80 9.09
CA HIS A 82 2.02 -3.52 9.16
C HIS A 82 1.20 -4.61 8.47
N VAL A 83 1.62 -5.05 7.29
CA VAL A 83 0.99 -6.15 6.54
C VAL A 83 1.01 -7.44 7.36
N ALA A 84 2.17 -7.80 7.93
CA ALA A 84 2.31 -8.99 8.77
C ALA A 84 1.44 -8.96 10.04
N LYS A 85 1.07 -7.77 10.52
CA LYS A 85 0.19 -7.59 11.68
C LYS A 85 -1.28 -7.40 11.28
N GLY A 86 -1.64 -7.57 10.02
CA GLY A 86 -3.03 -7.54 9.57
C GLY A 86 -3.61 -6.13 9.42
N VAL A 87 -2.80 -5.12 9.15
CA VAL A 87 -3.27 -3.76 8.83
C VAL A 87 -3.57 -3.67 7.34
N GLY A 88 -4.78 -3.28 6.98
CA GLY A 88 -5.22 -3.21 5.60
C GLY A 88 -4.68 -2.01 4.84
N CYS A 89 -4.43 -2.18 3.55
CA CYS A 89 -3.96 -1.10 2.69
C CYS A 89 -4.91 0.10 2.69
N ALA A 90 -6.23 -0.16 2.71
CA ALA A 90 -7.26 0.87 2.71
C ALA A 90 -7.24 1.78 3.95
N ASP A 91 -6.73 1.29 5.09
CA ASP A 91 -6.69 2.08 6.33
C ASP A 91 -5.78 3.31 6.21
N CYS A 92 -4.76 3.21 5.36
CA CYS A 92 -3.83 4.30 5.09
C CYS A 92 -4.06 4.94 3.72
N HIS A 93 -4.23 4.13 2.69
CA HIS A 93 -4.28 4.59 1.31
C HIS A 93 -5.69 4.91 0.80
N GLY A 94 -6.73 4.65 1.62
CA GLY A 94 -8.12 4.75 1.16
C GLY A 94 -8.44 3.72 0.07
N ARG A 95 -9.57 3.90 -0.60
CA ARG A 95 -10.04 3.03 -1.67
C ARG A 95 -9.31 3.32 -2.99
N VAL A 96 -7.99 3.00 -3.05
CA VAL A 96 -7.20 3.21 -4.28
C VAL A 96 -7.73 2.38 -5.45
N ASP A 97 -8.38 1.26 -5.17
CA ASP A 97 -9.10 0.44 -6.15
C ASP A 97 -10.26 1.17 -6.84
N GLN A 98 -10.62 2.36 -6.37
CA GLN A 98 -11.63 3.24 -6.96
C GLN A 98 -11.03 4.56 -7.46
N MET A 99 -9.72 4.73 -7.41
CA MET A 99 -9.05 5.96 -7.82
C MET A 99 -8.50 5.83 -9.25
N ALA A 100 -9.02 6.64 -10.17
CA ALA A 100 -8.47 6.77 -11.52
C ALA A 100 -7.07 7.41 -11.46
N VAL A 101 -6.87 8.38 -10.59
CA VAL A 101 -5.58 8.96 -10.23
C VAL A 101 -5.45 8.88 -8.72
N VAL A 102 -4.37 8.26 -8.23
CA VAL A 102 -4.14 8.14 -6.79
C VAL A 102 -3.94 9.51 -6.16
N ARG A 103 -4.60 9.70 -5.04
CA ARG A 103 -4.45 10.90 -4.19
C ARG A 103 -4.24 10.48 -2.75
N GLN A 104 -3.63 11.34 -1.98
CA GLN A 104 -3.52 11.15 -0.54
C GLN A 104 -4.92 11.31 0.09
N PRO A 105 -5.48 10.28 0.76
CA PRO A 105 -6.84 10.34 1.29
C PRO A 105 -6.95 11.18 2.56
N GLN A 106 -5.85 11.32 3.29
CA GLN A 106 -5.78 11.99 4.59
C GLN A 106 -4.36 12.45 4.90
N ALA A 107 -4.21 13.39 5.82
CA ALA A 107 -2.89 13.84 6.26
C ALA A 107 -2.20 12.76 7.13
N PHE A 108 -0.99 12.38 6.75
CA PHE A 108 -0.15 11.45 7.51
C PHE A 108 0.63 12.20 8.59
N THR A 109 -0.10 12.73 9.55
CA THR A 109 0.46 13.41 10.72
C THR A 109 0.87 12.39 11.79
N MET A 110 1.71 12.83 12.74
CA MET A 110 2.04 12.03 13.93
C MET A 110 0.78 11.56 14.68
N LYS A 111 -0.25 12.43 14.79
CA LYS A 111 -1.53 12.08 15.39
C LYS A 111 -2.20 10.89 14.69
N PHE A 112 -2.20 10.85 13.35
CA PHE A 112 -2.79 9.75 12.58
C PHE A 112 -2.15 8.39 12.94
N CYS A 113 -0.83 8.35 13.05
CA CYS A 113 -0.10 7.14 13.43
C CYS A 113 -0.39 6.75 14.88
N LEU A 114 -0.34 7.71 15.80
CA LEU A 114 -0.55 7.47 17.22
C LEU A 114 -1.98 7.03 17.54
N ASP A 115 -2.99 7.55 16.85
CA ASP A 115 -4.39 7.13 17.06
C ASP A 115 -4.56 5.62 16.74
N CYS A 116 -3.95 5.14 15.68
CA CYS A 116 -3.94 3.71 15.37
C CYS A 116 -3.08 2.91 16.37
N HIS A 117 -1.89 3.38 16.71
CA HIS A 117 -0.96 2.69 17.61
C HIS A 117 -1.48 2.59 19.06
N ARG A 118 -2.38 3.49 19.47
CA ARG A 118 -3.05 3.42 20.78
C ARG A 118 -4.14 2.35 20.82
N GLN A 119 -4.83 2.14 19.70
CA GLN A 119 -5.96 1.21 19.58
C GLN A 119 -5.86 0.40 18.28
N PRO A 120 -4.80 -0.40 18.10
CA PRO A 120 -4.56 -1.11 16.83
C PRO A 120 -5.68 -2.12 16.50
N GLU A 121 -6.31 -2.70 17.53
CA GLU A 121 -7.41 -3.66 17.37
C GLU A 121 -8.57 -3.14 16.52
N ALA A 122 -8.80 -1.83 16.50
CA ALA A 122 -9.85 -1.22 15.68
C ALA A 122 -9.57 -1.29 14.16
N ARG A 123 -8.34 -1.63 13.76
CA ARG A 123 -7.89 -1.66 12.35
C ARG A 123 -7.43 -3.02 11.87
N LEU A 124 -7.22 -3.97 12.81
CA LEU A 124 -6.74 -5.29 12.46
C LEU A 124 -7.79 -6.11 11.70
N ARG A 125 -7.31 -6.92 10.78
CA ARG A 125 -8.09 -7.85 9.99
C ARG A 125 -7.33 -9.16 9.78
N PRO A 126 -8.00 -10.26 9.37
CA PRO A 126 -7.31 -11.46 8.91
C PRO A 126 -6.29 -11.12 7.83
N ARG A 127 -5.12 -11.79 7.85
CA ARG A 127 -4.02 -11.48 6.91
C ARG A 127 -4.42 -11.62 5.45
N GLU A 128 -5.28 -12.58 5.15
CA GLU A 128 -5.87 -12.78 3.82
C GLU A 128 -6.78 -11.62 3.37
N GLN A 129 -7.23 -10.79 4.31
CA GLN A 129 -8.05 -9.61 4.04
C GLN A 129 -7.26 -8.30 3.97
N VAL A 130 -5.94 -8.32 4.15
CA VAL A 130 -5.10 -7.11 4.12
C VAL A 130 -5.20 -6.38 2.78
N PHE A 131 -5.29 -7.13 1.69
CA PHE A 131 -5.40 -6.60 0.33
C PHE A 131 -6.85 -6.39 -0.14
N ASN A 132 -7.83 -6.79 0.66
CA ASN A 132 -9.23 -6.51 0.39
C ASN A 132 -9.55 -5.05 0.76
N MET A 133 -9.66 -4.21 -0.26
CA MET A 133 -9.88 -2.77 -0.07
C MET A 133 -11.28 -2.43 0.47
N ALA A 134 -12.25 -3.35 0.32
CA ALA A 134 -13.63 -3.17 0.79
C ALA A 134 -13.89 -3.78 2.19
N TYR A 135 -12.88 -4.43 2.79
CA TYR A 135 -13.04 -5.06 4.10
C TYR A 135 -13.30 -4.01 5.19
N THR A 136 -14.33 -4.27 6.00
CA THR A 136 -14.63 -3.45 7.19
C THR A 136 -14.11 -4.18 8.43
N PRO A 137 -13.18 -3.59 9.20
CA PRO A 137 -12.68 -4.21 10.42
C PRO A 137 -13.79 -4.43 11.46
N ASP A 138 -13.71 -5.56 12.15
CA ASP A 138 -14.51 -5.88 13.33
C ASP A 138 -13.62 -5.73 14.58
N PRO A 139 -13.91 -4.77 15.49
CA PRO A 139 -13.11 -4.55 16.68
C PRO A 139 -13.01 -5.75 17.64
N GLU A 140 -14.06 -6.58 17.72
CA GLU A 140 -14.02 -7.77 18.57
C GLU A 140 -13.12 -8.86 17.99
N LEU A 141 -13.16 -9.04 16.69
CA LEU A 141 -12.19 -9.89 16.00
C LEU A 141 -10.79 -9.28 16.11
N GLY A 142 -10.68 -7.97 15.98
CA GLY A 142 -9.40 -7.24 16.09
C GLY A 142 -8.69 -7.45 17.43
N LYS A 143 -9.43 -7.52 18.55
CA LYS A 143 -8.86 -7.86 19.87
C LYS A 143 -8.21 -9.26 19.86
N LYS A 144 -8.88 -10.24 19.31
CA LYS A 144 -8.33 -11.60 19.16
C LYS A 144 -7.11 -11.63 18.26
N LEU A 145 -7.17 -10.91 17.13
CA LEU A 145 -6.07 -10.84 16.18
C LEU A 145 -4.84 -10.11 16.76
N LYS A 146 -5.05 -9.14 17.64
CA LYS A 146 -3.96 -8.45 18.37
C LYS A 146 -3.10 -9.44 19.16
N GLU A 147 -3.74 -10.38 19.82
CA GLU A 147 -3.07 -11.45 20.58
C GLU A 147 -2.39 -12.46 19.64
N ILE A 148 -3.15 -13.00 18.67
CA ILE A 148 -2.67 -14.00 17.71
C ILE A 148 -1.47 -13.49 16.92
N TYR A 149 -1.51 -12.23 16.49
CA TYR A 149 -0.44 -11.62 15.70
C TYR A 149 0.65 -11.00 16.58
N GLN A 150 0.54 -11.14 17.92
CA GLN A 150 1.52 -10.60 18.87
C GLN A 150 1.81 -9.11 18.60
N VAL A 151 0.74 -8.32 18.47
CA VAL A 151 0.87 -6.88 18.31
C VAL A 151 1.32 -6.29 19.66
N ARG A 152 2.38 -5.50 19.64
CA ARG A 152 2.95 -4.89 20.86
C ARG A 152 1.92 -4.04 21.61
N SER A 153 2.16 -3.79 22.89
CA SER A 153 1.32 -2.91 23.71
C SER A 153 1.27 -1.48 23.15
N ALA A 154 0.22 -0.74 23.46
CA ALA A 154 0.09 0.66 23.05
C ALA A 154 1.27 1.51 23.54
N GLU A 155 1.76 1.26 24.77
CA GLU A 155 2.94 1.92 25.32
C GLU A 155 4.18 1.69 24.45
N ALA A 156 4.44 0.44 24.07
CA ALA A 156 5.57 0.11 23.19
C ALA A 156 5.40 0.68 21.78
N LEU A 157 4.17 0.70 21.24
CA LEU A 157 3.89 1.22 19.89
C LEU A 157 3.94 2.75 19.82
N THR A 158 3.69 3.45 20.93
CA THR A 158 3.71 4.92 20.98
C THR A 158 5.02 5.50 21.50
N SER A 159 6.00 4.64 21.80
CA SER A 159 7.35 5.10 22.10
C SER A 159 7.98 5.82 20.91
N CYS A 160 8.66 6.95 21.16
CA CYS A 160 9.21 7.81 20.10
C CYS A 160 10.11 7.04 19.11
N ASN A 161 10.96 6.15 19.62
CA ASN A 161 11.88 5.35 18.81
C ASN A 161 11.22 4.19 18.04
N THR A 162 9.92 4.00 18.16
CA THR A 162 9.16 3.10 17.27
C THR A 162 9.09 3.67 15.85
N CYS A 163 8.98 4.99 15.74
CA CYS A 163 8.84 5.71 14.48
C CYS A 163 10.02 6.61 14.13
N HIS A 164 10.77 7.09 15.13
CA HIS A 164 11.88 8.04 14.97
C HIS A 164 13.21 7.42 15.41
N ARG A 165 14.24 7.56 14.57
CA ARG A 165 15.61 7.08 14.84
C ARG A 165 16.63 8.12 14.45
#